data_3d8caf2344509a15c0d203cb6c98b992
#
_entry.id   3d8caf2344509a15c0d203cb6c98b992
#
_cell.length_a   1.000
_cell.length_b   1.000
_cell.length_c   1.000
_cell.angle_alpha   90.00
_cell.angle_beta   90.00
_cell.angle_gamma   90.00
#
_symmetry.space_group_name_H-M   'P 1'
#
loop_
_entity.id
_entity.type
_entity.pdbx_description
1 polymer ?
#
loop_
_entity_poly.entity_id
_entity_poly.type
_entity_poly.pdbx_seq_one_letter_code
_entity_poly.pdbx_strand_id
1 'polypeptide(L)'
;MYYRRIDFSYPSWSSVLVSRDLPEALKDLETLSKNLWWCWNESAKALFKEIDPEGWHDFNHNPIAVLNSVKYKKFKQLAADSKFMARLGKVMNEFNDYMALKSQRTNPSIAYFCMEYGLDASLKIYSGGLGILAGDYLKESSDMNTNMVAVGLLYRYGYFTQKISSQGTQVS
;
A
#
# COMPACT_ATOMS: atom_id res chain seq x y z
N MET A 1 42.25 -6.70 -46.66
CA MET A 1 42.28 -7.20 -45.28
C MET A 1 41.01 -6.66 -44.56
N TYR A 2 39.92 -7.46 -44.51
CA TYR A 2 38.65 -7.05 -43.94
C TYR A 2 38.66 -7.38 -42.44
N TYR A 3 38.70 -6.35 -41.59
CA TYR A 3 38.46 -6.50 -40.16
C TYR A 3 36.96 -6.75 -39.94
N ARG A 4 36.56 -7.97 -39.59
CA ARG A 4 35.24 -8.25 -39.03
C ARG A 4 35.18 -7.53 -37.67
N ARG A 5 34.31 -6.53 -37.53
CA ARG A 5 33.90 -6.03 -36.23
C ARG A 5 33.24 -7.18 -35.46
N ILE A 6 33.87 -7.64 -34.40
CA ILE A 6 33.24 -8.54 -33.45
C ILE A 6 32.26 -7.69 -32.68
N ASP A 7 30.98 -7.89 -32.95
CA ASP A 7 29.90 -7.24 -32.24
C ASP A 7 29.77 -7.94 -30.86
N PHE A 8 30.37 -7.36 -29.83
CA PHE A 8 30.14 -7.78 -28.45
C PHE A 8 28.78 -7.28 -28.06
N SER A 9 27.72 -8.02 -28.39
CA SER A 9 26.42 -7.82 -27.76
C SER A 9 26.56 -8.18 -26.29
N TYR A 10 26.67 -7.18 -25.44
CA TYR A 10 26.59 -7.40 -24.00
C TYR A 10 25.25 -8.05 -23.68
N PRO A 11 25.22 -9.12 -22.86
CA PRO A 11 23.95 -9.73 -22.46
C PRO A 11 23.07 -8.65 -21.83
N SER A 12 21.90 -8.42 -22.41
CA SER A 12 20.92 -7.52 -21.83
C SER A 12 20.23 -8.24 -20.67
N TRP A 13 20.40 -7.71 -19.47
CA TRP A 13 19.71 -8.20 -18.29
C TRP A 13 18.34 -7.54 -18.22
N SER A 14 17.28 -8.34 -18.27
CA SER A 14 15.92 -7.88 -17.98
C SER A 14 15.53 -8.36 -16.60
N SER A 15 15.02 -7.46 -15.76
CA SER A 15 14.43 -7.85 -14.50
C SER A 15 13.14 -8.59 -14.74
N VAL A 16 13.10 -9.87 -14.38
CA VAL A 16 11.86 -10.66 -14.39
C VAL A 16 11.22 -10.52 -13.02
N LEU A 17 10.15 -9.75 -12.92
CA LEU A 17 9.33 -9.71 -11.72
C LEU A 17 8.42 -10.94 -11.72
N VAL A 18 8.73 -11.92 -10.90
CA VAL A 18 7.86 -13.07 -10.65
C VAL A 18 6.90 -12.67 -9.52
N SER A 19 5.71 -12.20 -9.88
CA SER A 19 4.62 -12.05 -8.91
C SER A 19 4.10 -13.45 -8.55
N ARG A 20 3.89 -13.69 -7.26
CA ARG A 20 3.24 -14.91 -6.80
C ARG A 20 1.75 -14.65 -6.76
N ASP A 21 0.98 -15.39 -7.54
CA ASP A 21 -0.47 -15.33 -7.42
C ASP A 21 -0.93 -15.84 -6.05
N LEU A 22 -1.79 -15.08 -5.42
CA LEU A 22 -2.47 -15.54 -4.20
C LEU A 22 -3.44 -16.70 -4.54
N PRO A 23 -3.66 -17.65 -3.61
CA PRO A 23 -4.77 -18.58 -3.75
C PRO A 23 -6.07 -17.84 -4.01
N GLU A 24 -6.95 -18.39 -4.86
CA GLU A 24 -8.22 -17.77 -5.25
C GLU A 24 -9.02 -17.25 -4.04
N ALA A 25 -9.09 -18.06 -2.96
CA ALA A 25 -9.79 -17.71 -1.73
C ALA A 25 -9.22 -16.49 -0.99
N LEU A 26 -8.01 -16.04 -1.33
CA LEU A 26 -7.32 -14.89 -0.70
C LEU A 26 -7.10 -13.71 -1.65
N LYS A 27 -7.64 -13.74 -2.86
CA LYS A 27 -7.50 -12.63 -3.84
C LYS A 27 -8.04 -11.29 -3.32
N ASP A 28 -9.01 -11.34 -2.46
CA ASP A 28 -9.57 -10.16 -1.79
C ASP A 28 -8.52 -9.35 -1.02
N LEU A 29 -7.50 -10.02 -0.47
CA LEU A 29 -6.37 -9.33 0.19
C LEU A 29 -5.59 -8.45 -0.79
N GLU A 30 -5.48 -8.85 -2.05
CA GLU A 30 -4.81 -8.04 -3.07
C GLU A 30 -5.62 -6.78 -3.37
N THR A 31 -6.93 -6.91 -3.53
CA THR A 31 -7.85 -5.78 -3.75
C THR A 31 -7.80 -4.82 -2.57
N LEU A 32 -7.89 -5.34 -1.35
CA LEU A 32 -7.86 -4.56 -0.13
C LEU A 32 -6.51 -3.83 0.03
N SER A 33 -5.37 -4.50 -0.25
CA SER A 33 -4.03 -3.93 -0.11
C SER A 33 -3.76 -2.74 -1.03
N LYS A 34 -4.44 -2.68 -2.18
CA LYS A 34 -4.31 -1.62 -3.18
C LYS A 34 -5.22 -0.42 -2.94
N ASN A 35 -6.12 -0.47 -1.98
CA ASN A 35 -7.02 0.62 -1.63
C ASN A 35 -6.67 1.19 -0.25
N LEU A 36 -6.38 2.48 -0.17
CA LEU A 36 -5.93 3.12 1.08
C LEU A 36 -6.95 3.07 2.22
N TRP A 37 -8.20 2.65 1.98
CA TRP A 37 -9.19 2.48 3.05
C TRP A 37 -8.67 1.62 4.22
N TRP A 38 -7.83 0.63 3.94
CA TRP A 38 -7.21 -0.20 4.99
C TRP A 38 -6.43 0.62 6.01
N CYS A 39 -5.82 1.75 5.62
CA CYS A 39 -4.89 2.47 6.49
C CYS A 39 -5.56 3.22 7.65
N TRP A 40 -6.87 3.37 7.65
CA TRP A 40 -7.63 3.86 8.81
C TRP A 40 -8.73 2.89 9.29
N ASN A 41 -8.75 1.65 8.75
CA ASN A 41 -9.61 0.58 9.24
C ASN A 41 -8.80 -0.44 10.05
N GLU A 42 -9.04 -0.49 11.36
CA GLU A 42 -8.26 -1.33 12.27
C GLU A 42 -8.45 -2.83 12.02
N SER A 43 -9.65 -3.26 11.59
CA SER A 43 -9.91 -4.66 11.24
C SER A 43 -9.11 -5.09 10.00
N ALA A 44 -8.99 -4.21 9.01
CA ALA A 44 -8.19 -4.45 7.81
C ALA A 44 -6.68 -4.51 8.13
N LYS A 45 -6.17 -3.57 8.94
CA LYS A 45 -4.78 -3.61 9.44
C LYS A 45 -4.47 -4.90 10.19
N ALA A 46 -5.39 -5.35 11.04
CA ALA A 46 -5.22 -6.57 11.83
C ALA A 46 -5.06 -7.82 10.95
N LEU A 47 -5.74 -7.91 9.79
CA LEU A 47 -5.56 -9.00 8.84
C LEU A 47 -4.14 -9.04 8.29
N PHE A 48 -3.60 -7.91 7.82
CA PHE A 48 -2.25 -7.84 7.27
C PHE A 48 -1.19 -8.13 8.32
N LYS A 49 -1.36 -7.59 9.54
CA LYS A 49 -0.47 -7.87 10.67
C LYS A 49 -0.46 -9.35 11.05
N GLU A 50 -1.59 -10.05 10.98
CA GLU A 50 -1.67 -11.49 11.30
C GLU A 50 -1.00 -12.37 10.25
N ILE A 51 -1.00 -11.95 8.98
CA ILE A 51 -0.32 -12.67 7.90
C ILE A 51 1.18 -12.79 8.20
N ASP A 52 1.82 -11.69 8.56
CA ASP A 52 3.25 -11.62 8.90
C ASP A 52 3.50 -10.45 9.87
N PRO A 53 3.49 -10.69 11.20
CA PRO A 53 3.70 -9.64 12.19
C PRO A 53 5.07 -8.96 12.11
N GLU A 54 6.14 -9.71 11.78
CA GLU A 54 7.49 -9.18 11.64
C GLU A 54 7.59 -8.35 10.37
N GLY A 55 7.18 -8.91 9.23
CA GLY A 55 7.15 -8.19 7.96
C GLY A 55 6.24 -6.95 8.00
N TRP A 56 5.14 -6.99 8.75
CA TRP A 56 4.28 -5.82 8.95
C TRP A 56 5.05 -4.65 9.58
N HIS A 57 5.89 -4.93 10.57
CA HIS A 57 6.76 -3.94 11.19
C HIS A 57 7.90 -3.51 10.24
N ASP A 58 8.61 -4.48 9.65
CA ASP A 58 9.81 -4.22 8.85
C ASP A 58 9.53 -3.45 7.56
N PHE A 59 8.34 -3.65 6.97
CA PHE A 59 7.90 -2.92 5.78
C PHE A 59 7.09 -1.65 6.09
N ASN A 60 7.22 -1.08 7.30
CA ASN A 60 6.50 0.12 7.70
C ASN A 60 4.98 0.01 7.44
N HIS A 61 4.39 -1.12 7.79
CA HIS A 61 2.96 -1.40 7.63
C HIS A 61 2.46 -1.41 6.17
N ASN A 62 3.32 -1.69 5.20
CA ASN A 62 2.94 -1.77 3.80
C ASN A 62 2.33 -3.15 3.47
N PRO A 63 1.01 -3.26 3.23
CA PRO A 63 0.35 -4.54 3.02
C PRO A 63 0.80 -5.22 1.72
N ILE A 64 1.11 -4.46 0.67
CA ILE A 64 1.60 -5.02 -0.60
C ILE A 64 2.97 -5.68 -0.39
N ALA A 65 3.88 -5.02 0.35
CA ALA A 65 5.19 -5.58 0.67
C ALA A 65 5.05 -6.85 1.52
N VAL A 66 4.15 -6.85 2.52
CA VAL A 66 3.84 -8.03 3.33
C VAL A 66 3.35 -9.19 2.46
N LEU A 67 2.37 -8.97 1.60
CA LEU A 67 1.85 -10.02 0.71
C LEU A 67 2.93 -10.58 -0.22
N ASN A 68 3.85 -9.74 -0.70
CA ASN A 68 4.94 -10.15 -1.59
C ASN A 68 6.06 -10.90 -0.87
N SER A 69 6.26 -10.72 0.43
CA SER A 69 7.33 -11.37 1.21
C SER A 69 6.95 -12.77 1.69
N VAL A 70 5.67 -13.01 1.95
CA VAL A 70 5.17 -14.23 2.58
C VAL A 70 5.28 -15.43 1.65
N LYS A 71 5.71 -16.57 2.20
CA LYS A 71 5.81 -17.82 1.46
C LYS A 71 4.42 -18.38 1.12
N TYR A 72 4.25 -18.94 -0.07
CA TYR A 72 2.99 -19.53 -0.55
C TYR A 72 2.38 -20.57 0.42
N LYS A 73 3.22 -21.31 1.16
CA LYS A 73 2.77 -22.26 2.21
C LYS A 73 1.93 -21.57 3.27
N LYS A 74 2.29 -20.35 3.69
CA LYS A 74 1.53 -19.59 4.69
C LYS A 74 0.15 -19.21 4.14
N PHE A 75 0.05 -18.80 2.88
CA PHE A 75 -1.25 -18.52 2.26
C PHE A 75 -2.15 -19.74 2.22
N LYS A 76 -1.62 -20.94 1.93
CA LYS A 76 -2.40 -22.18 2.01
C LYS A 76 -2.93 -22.45 3.42
N GLN A 77 -2.13 -22.16 4.45
CA GLN A 77 -2.55 -22.30 5.85
C GLN A 77 -3.68 -21.33 6.20
N LEU A 78 -3.55 -20.05 5.81
CA LEU A 78 -4.56 -19.01 6.03
C LEU A 78 -5.87 -19.32 5.29
N ALA A 79 -5.80 -19.79 4.05
CA ALA A 79 -6.98 -20.22 3.29
C ALA A 79 -7.71 -21.41 3.91
N ALA A 80 -7.02 -22.24 4.69
CA ALA A 80 -7.60 -23.34 5.44
C ALA A 80 -8.09 -22.95 6.85
N ASP A 81 -7.72 -21.75 7.32
CA ASP A 81 -8.14 -21.25 8.64
C ASP A 81 -9.52 -20.58 8.54
N SER A 82 -10.53 -21.27 9.02
CA SER A 82 -11.92 -20.78 9.00
C SER A 82 -12.11 -19.47 9.79
N LYS A 83 -11.33 -19.23 10.85
CA LYS A 83 -11.43 -18.01 11.64
C LYS A 83 -10.83 -16.82 10.89
N PHE A 84 -9.68 -17.01 10.22
CA PHE A 84 -9.09 -16.00 9.36
C PHE A 84 -10.03 -15.66 8.20
N MET A 85 -10.56 -16.69 7.51
CA MET A 85 -11.48 -16.50 6.39
C MET A 85 -12.78 -15.79 6.78
N ALA A 86 -13.32 -16.08 7.95
CA ALA A 86 -14.50 -15.38 8.46
C ALA A 86 -14.22 -13.89 8.73
N ARG A 87 -13.04 -13.55 9.29
CA ARG A 87 -12.63 -12.14 9.47
C ARG A 87 -12.40 -11.44 8.14
N LEU A 88 -11.71 -12.09 7.20
CA LEU A 88 -11.51 -11.55 5.85
C LEU A 88 -12.86 -11.25 5.19
N GLY A 89 -13.80 -12.20 5.22
CA GLY A 89 -15.14 -12.00 4.67
C GLY A 89 -15.89 -10.82 5.30
N LYS A 90 -15.78 -10.66 6.65
CA LYS A 90 -16.38 -9.52 7.34
C LYS A 90 -15.76 -8.18 6.88
N VAL A 91 -14.44 -8.09 6.84
CA VAL A 91 -13.74 -6.87 6.39
C VAL A 91 -14.07 -6.55 4.93
N MET A 92 -14.15 -7.56 4.07
CA MET A 92 -14.51 -7.35 2.67
C MET A 92 -15.95 -6.89 2.49
N ASN A 93 -16.88 -7.36 3.29
CA ASN A 93 -18.25 -6.85 3.28
C ASN A 93 -18.28 -5.36 3.68
N GLU A 94 -17.62 -4.98 4.77
CA GLU A 94 -17.49 -3.59 5.20
C GLU A 94 -16.84 -2.71 4.11
N PHE A 95 -15.78 -3.20 3.47
CA PHE A 95 -15.12 -2.53 2.37
C PHE A 95 -16.04 -2.33 1.15
N ASN A 96 -16.74 -3.38 0.74
CA ASN A 96 -17.63 -3.34 -0.42
C ASN A 96 -18.83 -2.40 -0.17
N ASP A 97 -19.41 -2.42 1.03
CA ASP A 97 -20.48 -1.50 1.42
C ASP A 97 -19.98 -0.05 1.39
N TYR A 98 -18.78 0.19 1.93
CA TYR A 98 -18.13 1.49 1.88
C TYR A 98 -17.90 1.98 0.45
N MET A 99 -17.39 1.13 -0.44
CA MET A 99 -17.14 1.47 -1.83
C MET A 99 -18.43 1.65 -2.63
N ALA A 100 -19.51 0.94 -2.32
CA ALA A 100 -20.80 1.10 -2.95
C ALA A 100 -21.40 2.50 -2.72
N LEU A 101 -21.21 3.07 -1.52
CA LEU A 101 -21.59 4.47 -1.24
C LEU A 101 -20.82 5.47 -2.10
N LYS A 102 -19.52 5.20 -2.35
CA LYS A 102 -18.64 6.08 -3.16
C LYS A 102 -19.00 6.07 -4.65
N SER A 103 -19.42 4.94 -5.19
CA SER A 103 -19.75 4.78 -6.61
C SER A 103 -20.92 5.62 -7.08
N GLN A 104 -21.75 6.14 -6.16
CA GLN A 104 -22.89 6.99 -6.46
C GLN A 104 -22.52 8.45 -6.71
N ARG A 105 -21.27 8.83 -6.50
CA ARG A 105 -20.78 10.20 -6.75
C ARG A 105 -20.61 10.41 -8.25
N THR A 106 -21.16 11.49 -8.77
CA THR A 106 -21.04 11.86 -10.20
C THR A 106 -19.93 12.89 -10.40
N ASN A 107 -20.21 14.16 -10.15
CA ASN A 107 -19.21 15.23 -10.32
C ASN A 107 -18.78 15.79 -8.96
N PRO A 108 -17.48 15.91 -8.69
CA PRO A 108 -17.03 16.52 -7.44
C PRO A 108 -17.45 17.99 -7.37
N SER A 109 -17.99 18.41 -6.22
CA SER A 109 -18.36 19.80 -5.96
C SER A 109 -17.22 20.60 -5.33
N ILE A 110 -16.21 19.89 -4.77
CA ILE A 110 -15.07 20.46 -4.07
C ILE A 110 -13.80 19.84 -4.65
N ALA A 111 -12.80 20.67 -4.97
CA ALA A 111 -11.44 20.25 -5.29
C ALA A 111 -10.49 20.78 -4.23
N TYR A 112 -9.82 19.87 -3.50
CA TYR A 112 -8.86 20.19 -2.46
C TYR A 112 -7.43 20.00 -2.97
N PHE A 113 -6.69 21.10 -3.11
CA PHE A 113 -5.31 21.09 -3.57
C PHE A 113 -4.37 21.22 -2.37
N CYS A 114 -3.46 20.27 -2.22
CA CYS A 114 -2.41 20.32 -1.22
C CYS A 114 -1.13 19.70 -1.78
N MET A 115 0.03 20.26 -1.39
CA MET A 115 1.32 19.73 -1.84
C MET A 115 1.69 18.43 -1.15
N GLU A 116 1.07 18.10 -0.03
CA GLU A 116 1.36 16.89 0.75
C GLU A 116 0.11 16.34 1.45
N TYR A 117 0.00 15.00 1.49
CA TYR A 117 -1.08 14.30 2.17
C TYR A 117 -0.52 13.16 3.03
N GLY A 118 -0.61 13.28 4.35
CA GLY A 118 -0.20 12.27 5.32
C GLY A 118 -1.24 11.17 5.47
N LEU A 119 -1.41 10.35 4.44
CA LEU A 119 -2.42 9.28 4.43
C LEU A 119 -1.98 8.06 5.22
N ASP A 120 -0.74 7.61 5.00
CA ASP A 120 -0.13 6.48 5.70
C ASP A 120 1.41 6.59 5.68
N ALA A 121 2.07 6.01 6.68
CA ALA A 121 3.53 6.04 6.82
C ALA A 121 4.25 5.31 5.67
N SER A 122 3.60 4.34 5.02
CA SER A 122 4.14 3.63 3.85
C SER A 122 4.17 4.50 2.59
N LEU A 123 3.38 5.59 2.55
CA LEU A 123 3.30 6.53 1.43
C LEU A 123 4.01 7.84 1.77
N LYS A 124 5.27 7.95 1.39
CA LYS A 124 6.17 9.06 1.79
C LYS A 124 5.99 10.32 0.94
N ILE A 125 4.79 10.87 0.93
CA ILE A 125 4.43 12.10 0.20
C ILE A 125 4.12 13.29 1.12
N TYR A 126 4.52 13.21 2.37
CA TYR A 126 4.34 14.27 3.38
C TYR A 126 5.51 14.30 4.35
N SER A 127 5.68 15.37 5.09
CA SER A 127 6.76 15.52 6.07
C SER A 127 6.35 16.08 7.42
N GLY A 128 5.18 16.62 7.59
CA GLY A 128 4.83 17.28 8.84
C GLY A 128 3.34 17.47 9.05
N GLY A 129 3.00 18.38 9.98
CA GLY A 129 1.64 18.62 10.44
C GLY A 129 0.67 19.05 9.35
N LEU A 130 1.14 19.79 8.34
CA LEU A 130 0.31 20.17 7.19
C LEU A 130 -0.21 18.93 6.47
N GLY A 131 0.70 17.98 6.17
CA GLY A 131 0.33 16.72 5.53
C GLY A 131 -0.58 15.85 6.38
N ILE A 132 -0.33 15.77 7.68
CA ILE A 132 -1.19 15.01 8.62
C ILE A 132 -2.60 15.61 8.64
N LEU A 133 -2.74 16.92 8.77
CA LEU A 133 -4.05 17.58 8.73
C LEU A 133 -4.77 17.31 7.40
N ALA A 134 -4.06 17.46 6.28
CA ALA A 134 -4.64 17.21 4.97
C ALA A 134 -5.07 15.75 4.79
N GLY A 135 -4.25 14.79 5.26
CA GLY A 135 -4.55 13.37 5.22
C GLY A 135 -5.77 12.99 6.06
N ASP A 136 -5.84 13.47 7.29
CA ASP A 136 -6.96 13.23 8.21
C ASP A 136 -8.25 13.85 7.68
N TYR A 137 -8.16 15.07 7.13
CA TYR A 137 -9.30 15.71 6.46
C TYR A 137 -9.84 14.89 5.29
N LEU A 138 -8.96 14.26 4.49
CA LEU A 138 -9.39 13.40 3.38
C LEU A 138 -10.06 12.12 3.88
N LYS A 139 -9.51 11.47 4.91
CA LYS A 139 -10.09 10.25 5.49
C LYS A 139 -11.49 10.53 6.02
N GLU A 140 -11.64 11.58 6.83
CA GLU A 140 -12.94 12.00 7.37
C GLU A 140 -13.92 12.39 6.25
N SER A 141 -13.49 13.18 5.27
CA SER A 141 -14.33 13.53 4.12
C SER A 141 -14.77 12.30 3.34
N SER A 142 -13.91 11.29 3.26
CA SER A 142 -14.26 10.01 2.68
C SER A 142 -15.32 9.30 3.51
N ASP A 143 -15.16 9.19 4.82
CA ASP A 143 -16.12 8.53 5.71
C ASP A 143 -17.47 9.24 5.71
N MET A 144 -17.49 10.56 5.69
CA MET A 144 -18.69 11.38 5.56
C MET A 144 -19.30 11.37 4.15
N ASN A 145 -18.73 10.63 3.21
CA ASN A 145 -19.17 10.61 1.82
C ASN A 145 -19.23 12.01 1.17
N THR A 146 -18.36 12.94 1.54
CA THR A 146 -18.27 14.28 0.96
C THR A 146 -17.95 14.20 -0.54
N ASN A 147 -18.67 14.92 -1.37
CA ASN A 147 -18.42 14.95 -2.81
C ASN A 147 -17.21 15.84 -3.14
N MET A 148 -16.02 15.33 -2.89
CA MET A 148 -14.75 16.02 -3.01
C MET A 148 -13.73 15.17 -3.76
N VAL A 149 -12.81 15.85 -4.45
CA VAL A 149 -11.60 15.26 -5.03
C VAL A 149 -10.39 15.97 -4.43
N ALA A 150 -9.34 15.22 -4.13
CA ALA A 150 -8.06 15.77 -3.71
C ALA A 150 -7.04 15.71 -4.85
N VAL A 151 -6.27 16.77 -5.02
CA VAL A 151 -5.21 16.88 -6.01
C VAL A 151 -3.91 17.23 -5.31
N GLY A 152 -2.87 16.41 -5.49
CA GLY A 152 -1.58 16.59 -4.85
C GLY A 152 -0.42 16.16 -5.73
N LEU A 153 0.79 16.24 -5.18
CA LEU A 153 2.01 15.84 -5.86
C LEU A 153 2.40 14.43 -5.44
N LEU A 154 2.66 13.57 -6.42
CA LEU A 154 3.26 12.27 -6.19
C LEU A 154 4.78 12.40 -6.35
N TYR A 155 5.48 12.59 -5.24
CA TYR A 155 6.93 12.70 -5.24
C TYR A 155 7.57 11.35 -5.57
N ARG A 156 8.41 11.31 -6.60
CA ARG A 156 9.18 10.11 -6.97
C ARG A 156 10.19 9.74 -5.88
N TYR A 157 10.83 10.76 -5.30
CA TYR A 157 11.71 10.62 -4.14
C TYR A 157 10.99 11.26 -2.96
N GLY A 158 10.42 10.41 -2.11
CA GLY A 158 9.69 10.84 -0.93
C GLY A 158 10.61 11.31 0.20
N TYR A 159 10.00 11.64 1.34
CA TYR A 159 10.74 12.08 2.51
C TYR A 159 11.70 10.98 3.00
N PHE A 160 12.95 11.37 3.29
CA PHE A 160 13.99 10.43 3.70
C PHE A 160 13.84 10.01 5.17
N THR A 161 14.35 8.81 5.49
CA THR A 161 14.36 8.31 6.86
C THR A 161 15.72 8.60 7.48
N GLN A 162 15.73 9.35 8.57
CA GLN A 162 16.95 9.64 9.33
C GLN A 162 17.25 8.51 10.31
N LYS A 163 18.52 8.11 10.38
CA LYS A 163 19.05 7.17 11.37
C LYS A 163 20.26 7.78 12.05
N ILE A 164 20.51 7.38 13.28
CA ILE A 164 21.74 7.71 13.99
C ILE A 164 22.61 6.46 14.02
N SER A 165 23.84 6.60 13.52
CA SER A 165 24.84 5.52 13.57
C SER A 165 25.28 5.25 15.01
N SER A 166 25.97 4.12 15.24
CA SER A 166 26.60 3.82 16.54
C SER A 166 27.64 4.85 17.00
N GLN A 167 28.12 5.71 16.08
CA GLN A 167 29.07 6.79 16.34
C GLN A 167 28.39 8.15 16.56
N GLY A 168 27.04 8.19 16.62
CA GLY A 168 26.28 9.41 16.82
C GLY A 168 26.14 10.28 15.56
N THR A 169 26.53 9.79 14.39
CA THR A 169 26.42 10.51 13.13
C THR A 169 25.09 10.26 12.45
N GLN A 170 24.46 11.30 11.93
CA GLN A 170 23.25 11.16 11.12
C GLN A 170 23.58 10.48 9.81
N VAL A 171 22.77 9.48 9.44
CA VAL A 171 22.78 8.80 8.14
C VAL A 171 21.36 8.79 7.55
N SER A 172 21.26 8.81 6.23
CA SER A 172 20.00 8.82 5.48
C SER A 172 20.00 7.75 4.39
#